data_7a6de152a82198345dc65513d202790b
#
_entry.id   7a6de152a82198345dc65513d202790b
#
_cell.length_a   1.000
_cell.length_b   1.000
_cell.length_c   1.000
_cell.angle_alpha   90.00
_cell.angle_beta   90.00
_cell.angle_gamma   90.00
#
_symmetry.space_group_name_H-M   'P 1'
#
loop_
_entity.id
_entity.type
_entity.pdbx_description
1 polymer ?
#
loop_
_entity_poly.entity_id
_entity_poly.type
_entity_poly.pdbx_seq_one_letter_code
_entity_poly.pdbx_strand_id
1 'polypeptide(L)'
;MLALDFINIGNGDCILIREMEGTQQKFALMVDFGHDCLIRDDHPGELDPRSQRIYAGDFLRELGVTHLDVALATHFHRDHIGGLGRVLDVVTIDRFYTTYLPPENAPKLDPFHPDNNLPKAARSALLCLQIFTEALQSHPGRIKQFELVPGTETISLQLTPDLKMDILCGEPALYRRQKEVYDAAFNGERNGYELVRWAKSMNVCSLRQRLY
;
A
#
# COMPACT_ATOMS: atom_id res chain seq x y z
N MET A 1 8.66 -21.71 12.74
CA MET A 1 8.49 -20.60 13.69
C MET A 1 7.92 -19.40 12.91
N LEU A 2 6.90 -18.72 13.45
CA LEU A 2 6.35 -17.49 12.87
C LEU A 2 7.05 -16.28 13.48
N ALA A 3 7.58 -15.39 12.64
CA ALA A 3 8.16 -14.11 13.01
C ALA A 3 7.23 -12.98 12.53
N LEU A 4 6.93 -12.04 13.41
CA LEU A 4 6.14 -10.84 13.12
C LEU A 4 6.99 -9.60 13.43
N ASP A 5 7.29 -8.83 12.40
CA ASP A 5 8.05 -7.60 12.50
C ASP A 5 7.11 -6.40 12.28
N PHE A 6 6.89 -5.60 13.31
CA PHE A 6 6.23 -4.31 13.21
C PHE A 6 7.29 -3.25 12.94
N ILE A 7 7.37 -2.80 11.70
CA ILE A 7 8.47 -1.94 11.26
C ILE A 7 8.19 -0.50 11.69
N ASN A 8 9.13 0.10 12.43
CA ASN A 8 8.99 1.48 12.89
C ASN A 8 9.25 2.47 11.74
N ILE A 9 8.23 2.70 10.93
CA ILE A 9 8.24 3.66 9.83
C ILE A 9 7.82 5.08 10.26
N GLY A 10 7.55 5.29 11.55
CA GLY A 10 7.04 6.54 12.12
C GLY A 10 5.51 6.65 12.03
N ASN A 11 4.97 7.21 10.97
CA ASN A 11 3.53 7.26 10.74
C ASN A 11 3.11 6.12 9.81
N GLY A 12 1.94 5.51 10.09
CA GLY A 12 1.34 4.46 9.27
C GLY A 12 1.70 3.05 9.69
N ASP A 13 1.34 2.10 8.85
CA ASP A 13 1.50 0.67 9.11
C ASP A 13 2.47 0.02 8.13
N CYS A 14 3.28 -0.88 8.66
CA CYS A 14 4.15 -1.76 7.88
C CYS A 14 4.46 -3.01 8.70
N ILE A 15 3.93 -4.14 8.28
CA ILE A 15 4.04 -5.40 9.03
C ILE A 15 4.62 -6.47 8.09
N LEU A 16 5.73 -7.07 8.49
CA LEU A 16 6.30 -8.22 7.81
C LEU A 16 6.05 -9.49 8.63
N ILE A 17 5.48 -10.49 8.00
CA ILE A 17 5.17 -11.80 8.59
C ILE A 17 5.98 -12.85 7.85
N ARG A 18 6.80 -13.62 8.57
CA ARG A 18 7.66 -14.63 7.96
C ARG A 18 7.52 -15.98 8.66
N GLU A 19 7.38 -17.03 7.88
CA GLU A 19 7.57 -18.39 8.38
C GLU A 19 9.03 -18.79 8.22
N MET A 20 9.65 -19.21 9.32
CA MET A 20 11.07 -19.55 9.40
C MET A 20 11.25 -21.02 9.79
N GLU A 21 12.13 -21.73 9.08
CA GLU A 21 12.66 -23.03 9.49
C GLU A 21 14.16 -22.89 9.77
N GLY A 22 14.50 -22.86 11.06
CA GLY A 22 15.87 -22.45 11.48
C GLY A 22 16.13 -21.02 11.04
N THR A 23 17.15 -20.81 10.22
CA THR A 23 17.52 -19.51 9.64
C THR A 23 16.92 -19.30 8.24
N GLN A 24 16.27 -20.32 7.66
CA GLN A 24 15.72 -20.26 6.31
C GLN A 24 14.29 -19.69 6.33
N GLN A 25 14.06 -18.64 5.56
CA GLN A 25 12.72 -18.13 5.29
C GLN A 25 11.99 -19.08 4.32
N LYS A 26 10.83 -19.57 4.70
CA LYS A 26 9.97 -20.46 3.89
C LYS A 26 8.84 -19.68 3.22
N PHE A 27 8.37 -18.63 3.88
CA PHE A 27 7.28 -17.79 3.42
C PHE A 27 7.47 -16.38 3.96
N ALA A 28 7.07 -15.38 3.18
CA ALA A 28 7.00 -13.99 3.62
C ALA A 28 5.75 -13.29 3.08
N LEU A 29 5.08 -12.56 3.98
CA LEU A 29 3.94 -11.71 3.66
C LEU A 29 4.17 -10.32 4.23
N MET A 30 3.83 -9.29 3.46
CA MET A 30 3.90 -7.91 3.90
C MET A 30 2.53 -7.24 3.83
N VAL A 31 2.15 -6.56 4.91
CA VAL A 31 0.93 -5.76 4.99
C VAL A 31 1.32 -4.30 5.11
N ASP A 32 0.91 -3.52 4.13
CA ASP A 32 1.27 -2.12 3.95
C ASP A 32 2.79 -1.87 3.88
N PHE A 33 3.18 -0.68 3.47
CA PHE A 33 4.56 -0.36 3.08
C PHE A 33 5.09 0.88 3.81
N GLY A 34 4.25 1.48 4.64
CA GLY A 34 4.60 2.68 5.38
C GLY A 34 4.62 3.95 4.54
N HIS A 35 5.14 5.00 5.14
CA HIS A 35 5.25 6.32 4.53
C HIS A 35 6.52 6.41 3.67
N ASP A 36 6.48 7.24 2.62
CA ASP A 36 7.64 7.57 1.79
C ASP A 36 8.61 8.58 2.44
N CYS A 37 8.27 9.09 3.62
CA CYS A 37 9.07 10.03 4.40
C CYS A 37 9.08 9.63 5.87
N LEU A 38 10.27 9.50 6.46
CA LEU A 38 10.46 9.19 7.88
C LEU A 38 10.42 10.43 8.79
N ILE A 39 10.47 11.61 8.18
CA ILE A 39 10.42 12.90 8.88
C ILE A 39 8.94 13.25 9.10
N ARG A 40 8.61 13.73 10.30
CA ARG A 40 7.26 14.22 10.56
C ARG A 40 6.98 15.50 9.77
N ASP A 41 5.81 15.59 9.16
CA ASP A 41 5.38 16.77 8.40
C ASP A 41 5.34 18.05 9.25
N ASP A 42 5.12 17.92 10.57
CA ASP A 42 5.05 19.01 11.54
C ASP A 42 6.43 19.44 12.09
N HIS A 43 7.49 18.69 11.79
CA HIS A 43 8.86 18.96 12.18
C HIS A 43 9.80 18.74 10.98
N PRO A 44 9.82 19.66 10.00
CA PRO A 44 10.75 19.59 8.88
C PRO A 44 12.18 19.81 9.39
N GLY A 45 12.94 18.76 9.47
CA GLY A 45 14.31 18.75 9.97
C GLY A 45 14.99 17.42 9.73
N GLU A 46 16.18 17.27 10.23
CA GLU A 46 16.88 15.98 10.18
C GLU A 46 16.15 14.94 11.04
N LEU A 47 16.14 13.71 10.54
CA LEU A 47 15.62 12.58 11.30
C LEU A 47 16.44 12.43 12.60
N ASP A 48 15.80 12.46 13.76
CA ASP A 48 16.47 12.17 15.03
C ASP A 48 17.06 10.76 14.96
N PRO A 49 18.39 10.59 15.02
CA PRO A 49 19.01 9.27 14.96
C PRO A 49 18.52 8.30 16.04
N ARG A 50 17.96 8.83 17.15
CA ARG A 50 17.38 8.03 18.23
C ARG A 50 15.97 7.51 17.91
N SER A 51 15.36 8.00 16.84
CA SER A 51 13.98 7.62 16.49
C SER A 51 13.83 6.16 16.09
N GLN A 52 14.94 5.48 15.71
CA GLN A 52 14.95 4.11 15.18
C GLN A 52 13.97 3.89 14.02
N ARG A 53 13.60 4.95 13.30
CA ARG A 53 12.72 4.87 12.14
C ARG A 53 13.54 4.36 10.95
N ILE A 54 12.92 3.46 10.18
CA ILE A 54 13.54 2.88 9.00
C ILE A 54 12.51 2.78 7.88
N TYR A 55 12.94 2.97 6.64
CA TYR A 55 12.07 2.66 5.51
C TYR A 55 11.87 1.15 5.36
N ALA A 56 10.67 0.74 4.94
CA ALA A 56 10.35 -0.67 4.75
C ALA A 56 11.34 -1.40 3.83
N GLY A 57 11.73 -0.79 2.70
CA GLY A 57 12.72 -1.35 1.79
C GLY A 57 14.11 -1.53 2.41
N ASP A 58 14.54 -0.58 3.25
CA ASP A 58 15.84 -0.69 3.94
C ASP A 58 15.81 -1.79 4.99
N PHE A 59 14.71 -1.92 5.75
CA PHE A 59 14.51 -3.01 6.69
C PHE A 59 14.56 -4.39 6.02
N LEU A 60 13.89 -4.54 4.87
CA LEU A 60 13.95 -5.79 4.09
C LEU A 60 15.36 -6.10 3.62
N ARG A 61 16.12 -5.08 3.19
CA ARG A 61 17.52 -5.22 2.78
C ARG A 61 18.42 -5.67 3.93
N GLU A 62 18.24 -5.08 5.13
CA GLU A 62 18.99 -5.49 6.33
C GLU A 62 18.71 -6.94 6.74
N LEU A 63 17.47 -7.40 6.56
CA LEU A 63 17.09 -8.79 6.80
C LEU A 63 17.49 -9.76 5.68
N GLY A 64 17.95 -9.27 4.54
CA GLY A 64 18.26 -10.09 3.36
C GLY A 64 17.00 -10.65 2.67
N VAL A 65 15.82 -10.04 2.88
CA VAL A 65 14.56 -10.45 2.23
C VAL A 65 14.53 -9.86 0.83
N THR A 66 14.52 -10.71 -0.18
CA THR A 66 14.48 -10.34 -1.62
C THR A 66 13.21 -10.77 -2.32
N HIS A 67 12.35 -11.49 -1.61
CA HIS A 67 11.11 -12.04 -2.15
C HIS A 67 9.99 -12.02 -1.11
N LEU A 68 8.78 -11.68 -1.55
CA LEU A 68 7.54 -11.81 -0.80
C LEU A 68 6.58 -12.71 -1.57
N ASP A 69 6.05 -13.74 -0.92
CA ASP A 69 5.02 -14.61 -1.49
C ASP A 69 3.70 -13.86 -1.62
N VAL A 70 3.41 -12.98 -0.66
CA VAL A 70 2.19 -12.17 -0.62
C VAL A 70 2.52 -10.75 -0.16
N ALA A 71 1.88 -9.78 -0.78
CA ALA A 71 1.79 -8.43 -0.25
C ALA A 71 0.34 -7.92 -0.31
N LEU A 72 -0.02 -7.07 0.63
CA LEU A 72 -1.37 -6.51 0.76
C LEU A 72 -1.28 -4.99 0.99
N ALA A 73 -1.90 -4.21 0.11
CA ALA A 73 -2.20 -2.80 0.36
C ALA A 73 -3.61 -2.69 0.97
N THR A 74 -3.69 -2.33 2.25
CA THR A 74 -4.99 -2.25 2.94
C THR A 74 -5.85 -1.12 2.39
N HIS A 75 -5.24 0.02 2.11
CA HIS A 75 -5.86 1.19 1.49
C HIS A 75 -4.79 2.19 0.98
N PHE A 76 -5.23 3.28 0.33
CA PHE A 76 -4.34 4.18 -0.43
C PHE A 76 -3.93 5.45 0.32
N HIS A 77 -3.90 5.47 1.64
CA HIS A 77 -3.26 6.57 2.35
C HIS A 77 -1.74 6.49 2.23
N ARG A 78 -1.09 7.65 2.19
CA ARG A 78 0.35 7.78 1.96
C ARG A 78 1.20 7.05 2.99
N ASP A 79 0.74 6.99 4.22
CA ASP A 79 1.36 6.30 5.34
C ASP A 79 1.19 4.77 5.32
N HIS A 80 0.50 4.23 4.31
CA HIS A 80 0.37 2.80 4.04
C HIS A 80 1.02 2.39 2.73
N ILE A 81 0.86 3.19 1.67
CA ILE A 81 1.37 2.84 0.34
C ILE A 81 2.62 3.63 -0.09
N GLY A 82 3.01 4.65 0.67
CA GLY A 82 4.09 5.56 0.28
C GLY A 82 5.44 4.88 0.10
N GLY A 83 5.72 3.86 0.91
CA GLY A 83 6.96 3.10 0.86
C GLY A 83 7.02 2.00 -0.22
N LEU A 84 5.94 1.76 -0.98
CA LEU A 84 5.86 0.65 -1.94
C LEU A 84 7.00 0.68 -2.98
N GLY A 85 7.33 1.84 -3.55
CA GLY A 85 8.42 1.95 -4.51
C GLY A 85 9.75 1.46 -3.93
N ARG A 86 10.09 1.87 -2.70
CA ARG A 86 11.32 1.40 -2.01
C ARG A 86 11.31 -0.09 -1.71
N VAL A 87 10.13 -0.67 -1.45
CA VAL A 87 9.99 -2.12 -1.29
C VAL A 87 10.23 -2.83 -2.61
N LEU A 88 9.66 -2.34 -3.71
CA LEU A 88 9.86 -2.90 -5.05
C LEU A 88 11.29 -2.74 -5.59
N ASP A 89 12.07 -1.77 -5.08
CA ASP A 89 13.53 -1.69 -5.37
C ASP A 89 14.28 -2.93 -4.84
N VAL A 90 13.78 -3.57 -3.78
CA VAL A 90 14.47 -4.64 -3.05
C VAL A 90 13.89 -6.02 -3.36
N VAL A 91 12.57 -6.15 -3.44
CA VAL A 91 11.91 -7.45 -3.53
C VAL A 91 11.14 -7.66 -4.83
N THR A 92 10.90 -8.94 -5.13
CA THR A 92 9.83 -9.37 -6.03
C THR A 92 8.64 -9.85 -5.21
N ILE A 93 7.42 -9.73 -5.75
CA ILE A 93 6.17 -10.13 -5.08
C ILE A 93 5.43 -11.10 -5.98
N ASP A 94 5.04 -12.27 -5.46
CA ASP A 94 4.27 -13.22 -6.23
C ASP A 94 2.81 -12.79 -6.38
N ARG A 95 2.13 -12.50 -5.28
CA ARG A 95 0.72 -12.07 -5.28
C ARG A 95 0.54 -10.77 -4.51
N PHE A 96 -0.02 -9.77 -5.17
CA PHE A 96 -0.28 -8.45 -4.57
C PHE A 96 -1.78 -8.20 -4.48
N TYR A 97 -2.31 -8.13 -3.28
CA TYR A 97 -3.71 -7.87 -2.99
C TYR A 97 -3.96 -6.38 -2.82
N THR A 98 -4.94 -5.86 -3.52
CA THR A 98 -5.32 -4.43 -3.47
C THR A 98 -6.80 -4.23 -3.82
N THR A 99 -7.34 -3.08 -3.44
CA THR A 99 -8.74 -2.72 -3.74
C THR A 99 -8.91 -2.02 -5.08
N TYR A 100 -7.80 -1.59 -5.72
CA TYR A 100 -7.83 -0.89 -7.00
C TYR A 100 -6.50 -1.08 -7.74
N LEU A 101 -6.59 -1.15 -9.07
CA LEU A 101 -5.44 -1.09 -9.97
C LEU A 101 -5.62 0.07 -10.95
N PRO A 102 -4.64 0.96 -11.07
CA PRO A 102 -4.65 2.00 -12.09
C PRO A 102 -4.59 1.38 -13.49
N PRO A 103 -5.07 2.08 -14.53
CA PRO A 103 -4.87 1.66 -15.91
C PRO A 103 -3.38 1.44 -16.22
N GLU A 104 -3.05 0.46 -17.06
CA GLU A 104 -1.66 0.14 -17.41
C GLU A 104 -0.88 1.36 -17.93
N ASN A 105 -1.52 2.18 -18.76
CA ASN A 105 -0.97 3.42 -19.29
C ASN A 105 -1.56 4.64 -18.59
N ALA A 106 -1.76 4.56 -17.27
CA ALA A 106 -2.32 5.67 -16.51
C ALA A 106 -1.50 6.94 -16.73
N PRO A 107 -2.14 8.06 -17.10
CA PRO A 107 -1.45 9.32 -17.22
C PRO A 107 -0.96 9.80 -15.87
N LYS A 108 0.13 10.59 -15.87
CA LYS A 108 0.61 11.23 -14.66
C LYS A 108 -0.48 12.16 -14.11
N LEU A 109 -0.84 11.95 -12.84
CA LEU A 109 -1.67 12.89 -12.11
C LEU A 109 -0.77 14.00 -11.55
N ASP A 110 -1.18 15.26 -11.72
CA ASP A 110 -0.49 16.39 -11.10
C ASP A 110 -1.41 17.07 -10.09
N PRO A 111 -1.42 16.61 -8.83
CA PRO A 111 -2.29 17.17 -7.80
C PRO A 111 -1.98 18.62 -7.43
N PHE A 112 -0.79 19.10 -7.79
CA PHE A 112 -0.30 20.44 -7.46
C PHE A 112 -0.25 21.40 -8.67
N HIS A 113 -0.79 20.97 -9.83
CA HIS A 113 -0.83 21.85 -11.00
C HIS A 113 -1.53 23.17 -10.66
N PRO A 114 -0.98 24.34 -11.06
CA PRO A 114 -1.52 25.65 -10.69
C PRO A 114 -3.00 25.85 -11.06
N ASP A 115 -3.43 25.27 -12.19
CA ASP A 115 -4.80 25.35 -12.67
C ASP A 115 -5.78 24.44 -11.91
N ASN A 116 -5.26 23.55 -11.06
CA ASN A 116 -6.07 22.67 -10.24
C ASN A 116 -6.50 23.38 -8.96
N ASN A 117 -7.61 24.08 -9.01
CA ASN A 117 -8.23 24.69 -7.80
C ASN A 117 -8.89 23.60 -6.91
N LEU A 118 -8.10 22.62 -6.47
CA LEU A 118 -8.58 21.50 -5.66
C LEU A 118 -8.36 21.77 -4.16
N PRO A 119 -9.33 21.40 -3.31
CA PRO A 119 -9.15 21.40 -1.87
C PRO A 119 -7.96 20.52 -1.42
N LYS A 120 -7.34 20.86 -0.29
CA LYS A 120 -6.17 20.11 0.24
C LYS A 120 -6.41 18.59 0.32
N ALA A 121 -7.59 18.17 0.80
CA ALA A 121 -7.92 16.75 0.91
C ALA A 121 -8.01 16.04 -0.45
N ALA A 122 -8.56 16.70 -1.47
CA ALA A 122 -8.59 16.14 -2.83
C ALA A 122 -7.19 16.01 -3.43
N ARG A 123 -6.34 17.03 -3.24
CA ARG A 123 -4.93 16.97 -3.66
C ARG A 123 -4.19 15.82 -2.97
N SER A 124 -4.44 15.62 -1.66
CA SER A 124 -3.84 14.51 -0.91
C SER A 124 -4.27 13.15 -1.47
N ALA A 125 -5.55 12.96 -1.78
CA ALA A 125 -6.04 11.72 -2.37
C ALA A 125 -5.43 11.44 -3.76
N LEU A 126 -5.33 12.45 -4.61
CA LEU A 126 -4.67 12.34 -5.91
C LEU A 126 -3.17 12.05 -5.78
N LEU A 127 -2.50 12.65 -4.80
CA LEU A 127 -1.09 12.37 -4.52
C LEU A 127 -0.88 10.91 -4.12
N CYS A 128 -1.74 10.37 -3.24
CA CYS A 128 -1.67 8.96 -2.85
C CYS A 128 -1.84 8.04 -4.08
N LEU A 129 -2.84 8.32 -4.93
CA LEU A 129 -3.06 7.57 -6.16
C LEU A 129 -1.87 7.68 -7.11
N GLN A 130 -1.27 8.88 -7.25
CA GLN A 130 -0.08 9.11 -8.06
C GLN A 130 1.12 8.30 -7.54
N ILE A 131 1.40 8.33 -6.24
CA ILE A 131 2.50 7.58 -5.61
C ILE A 131 2.36 6.09 -5.89
N PHE A 132 1.16 5.54 -5.71
CA PHE A 132 0.89 4.14 -6.00
C PHE A 132 1.12 3.79 -7.48
N THR A 133 0.58 4.61 -8.38
CA THR A 133 0.72 4.42 -9.83
C THR A 133 2.17 4.49 -10.26
N GLU A 134 2.92 5.49 -9.80
CA GLU A 134 4.35 5.65 -10.11
C GLU A 134 5.17 4.47 -9.58
N ALA A 135 4.87 3.95 -8.39
CA ALA A 135 5.54 2.78 -7.85
C ALA A 135 5.37 1.57 -8.77
N LEU A 136 4.16 1.31 -9.27
CA LEU A 136 3.89 0.19 -10.19
C LEU A 136 4.56 0.39 -11.55
N GLN A 137 4.43 1.58 -12.14
CA GLN A 137 4.99 1.88 -13.47
C GLN A 137 6.53 1.91 -13.51
N SER A 138 7.16 2.30 -12.40
CA SER A 138 8.63 2.36 -12.30
C SER A 138 9.27 1.00 -12.04
N HIS A 139 8.47 -0.03 -11.65
CA HIS A 139 8.98 -1.35 -11.31
C HIS A 139 8.27 -2.47 -12.10
N PRO A 140 8.31 -2.44 -13.44
CA PRO A 140 7.63 -3.44 -14.24
C PRO A 140 8.19 -4.84 -13.96
N GLY A 141 7.29 -5.82 -13.81
CA GLY A 141 7.65 -7.22 -13.55
C GLY A 141 8.10 -7.55 -12.12
N ARG A 142 8.15 -6.58 -11.22
CA ARG A 142 8.44 -6.87 -9.80
C ARG A 142 7.27 -7.54 -9.08
N ILE A 143 6.05 -7.34 -9.56
CA ILE A 143 4.84 -8.02 -9.08
C ILE A 143 4.39 -8.98 -10.17
N LYS A 144 4.29 -10.28 -9.85
CA LYS A 144 3.92 -11.30 -10.82
C LYS A 144 2.40 -11.34 -11.07
N GLN A 145 1.61 -11.20 -10.01
CA GLN A 145 0.16 -11.30 -10.09
C GLN A 145 -0.52 -10.27 -9.19
N PHE A 146 -1.46 -9.53 -9.76
CA PHE A 146 -2.34 -8.65 -9.01
C PHE A 146 -3.67 -9.33 -8.72
N GLU A 147 -4.12 -9.22 -7.47
CA GLU A 147 -5.39 -9.74 -7.00
C GLU A 147 -6.27 -8.58 -6.52
N LEU A 148 -7.30 -8.28 -7.31
CA LEU A 148 -8.30 -7.30 -6.90
C LEU A 148 -9.24 -7.91 -5.87
N VAL A 149 -9.34 -7.25 -4.73
CA VAL A 149 -10.26 -7.63 -3.67
C VAL A 149 -11.62 -6.98 -3.95
N PRO A 150 -12.65 -7.74 -4.34
CA PRO A 150 -13.91 -7.18 -4.85
C PRO A 150 -14.82 -6.56 -3.77
N GLY A 151 -14.48 -6.71 -2.51
CA GLY A 151 -15.28 -6.20 -1.39
C GLY A 151 -16.59 -6.96 -1.14
N THR A 152 -16.81 -8.09 -1.81
CA THR A 152 -18.08 -8.84 -1.69
C THR A 152 -18.04 -9.94 -0.67
N GLU A 153 -16.86 -10.54 -0.46
CA GLU A 153 -16.68 -11.72 0.39
C GLU A 153 -15.33 -11.70 1.07
N THR A 154 -15.23 -12.38 2.20
CA THR A 154 -13.94 -12.70 2.82
C THR A 154 -13.14 -13.61 1.91
N ILE A 155 -11.88 -13.26 1.63
CA ILE A 155 -10.97 -14.10 0.87
C ILE A 155 -10.14 -14.91 1.85
N SER A 156 -10.28 -16.23 1.83
CA SER A 156 -9.49 -17.14 2.66
C SER A 156 -8.32 -17.68 1.86
N LEU A 157 -7.12 -17.47 2.35
CA LEU A 157 -5.87 -17.89 1.73
C LEU A 157 -5.16 -18.91 2.61
N GLN A 158 -4.86 -20.08 2.05
CA GLN A 158 -3.87 -20.98 2.65
C GLN A 158 -2.49 -20.48 2.24
N LEU A 159 -1.73 -19.92 3.17
CA LEU A 159 -0.42 -19.32 2.92
C LEU A 159 0.67 -20.36 2.93
N THR A 160 0.65 -21.22 3.95
CA THR A 160 1.51 -22.40 4.11
C THR A 160 0.66 -23.55 4.67
N PRO A 161 1.17 -24.78 4.81
CA PRO A 161 0.40 -25.86 5.43
C PRO A 161 -0.17 -25.52 6.80
N ASP A 162 0.56 -24.69 7.57
CA ASP A 162 0.25 -24.37 8.96
C ASP A 162 -0.24 -22.92 9.17
N LEU A 163 -0.31 -22.11 8.10
CA LEU A 163 -0.69 -20.71 8.19
C LEU A 163 -1.81 -20.37 7.22
N LYS A 164 -2.90 -19.84 7.75
CA LYS A 164 -4.04 -19.36 6.99
C LYS A 164 -4.28 -17.88 7.26
N MET A 165 -4.73 -17.16 6.26
CA MET A 165 -5.13 -15.77 6.37
C MET A 165 -6.51 -15.55 5.76
N ASP A 166 -7.36 -14.80 6.46
CA ASP A 166 -8.58 -14.24 5.90
C ASP A 166 -8.38 -12.74 5.63
N ILE A 167 -8.64 -12.32 4.40
CA ILE A 167 -8.78 -10.91 4.06
C ILE A 167 -10.24 -10.55 4.22
N LEU A 168 -10.53 -9.74 5.23
CA LEU A 168 -11.88 -9.28 5.53
C LEU A 168 -12.18 -8.05 4.69
N CYS A 169 -13.13 -8.17 3.79
CA CYS A 169 -13.53 -7.07 2.90
C CYS A 169 -14.51 -6.12 3.58
N GLY A 170 -14.49 -4.87 3.14
CA GLY A 170 -15.46 -3.87 3.53
C GLY A 170 -16.75 -3.97 2.69
N GLU A 171 -17.54 -2.90 2.69
CA GLU A 171 -18.80 -2.83 1.97
C GLU A 171 -18.57 -2.74 0.44
N PRO A 172 -19.19 -3.60 -0.40
CA PRO A 172 -18.97 -3.63 -1.85
C PRO A 172 -19.26 -2.29 -2.56
N ALA A 173 -20.24 -1.53 -2.06
CA ALA A 173 -20.58 -0.22 -2.62
C ALA A 173 -19.40 0.77 -2.52
N LEU A 174 -18.59 0.68 -1.47
CA LEU A 174 -17.43 1.55 -1.27
C LEU A 174 -16.32 1.25 -2.29
N TYR A 175 -16.08 -0.02 -2.60
CA TYR A 175 -15.07 -0.39 -3.61
C TYR A 175 -15.49 0.02 -5.02
N ARG A 176 -16.77 -0.12 -5.37
CA ARG A 176 -17.29 0.42 -6.64
C ARG A 176 -17.10 1.93 -6.71
N ARG A 177 -17.39 2.63 -5.62
CA ARG A 177 -17.21 4.08 -5.55
C ARG A 177 -15.76 4.48 -5.66
N GLN A 178 -14.85 3.73 -5.02
CA GLN A 178 -13.40 3.93 -5.17
C GLN A 178 -12.98 3.89 -6.63
N LYS A 179 -13.40 2.83 -7.32
CA LYS A 179 -13.07 2.64 -8.73
C LYS A 179 -13.59 3.80 -9.59
N GLU A 180 -14.85 4.20 -9.42
CA GLU A 180 -15.44 5.31 -10.15
C GLU A 180 -14.66 6.62 -9.97
N VAL A 181 -14.31 6.95 -8.72
CA VAL A 181 -13.59 8.19 -8.39
C VAL A 181 -12.16 8.19 -8.94
N TYR A 182 -11.48 7.06 -8.88
CA TYR A 182 -10.10 6.95 -9.37
C TYR A 182 -10.04 6.88 -10.89
N ASP A 183 -10.94 6.14 -11.54
CA ASP A 183 -11.04 6.11 -13.01
C ASP A 183 -11.37 7.51 -13.55
N ALA A 184 -12.29 8.24 -12.94
CA ALA A 184 -12.62 9.62 -13.30
C ALA A 184 -11.40 10.55 -13.18
N ALA A 185 -10.59 10.39 -12.14
CA ALA A 185 -9.37 11.19 -11.96
C ALA A 185 -8.35 10.96 -13.10
N PHE A 186 -8.17 9.72 -13.56
CA PHE A 186 -7.31 9.39 -14.70
C PHE A 186 -7.88 9.87 -16.05
N ASN A 187 -9.20 9.96 -16.17
CA ASN A 187 -9.88 10.51 -17.35
C ASN A 187 -9.91 12.06 -17.40
N GLY A 188 -9.27 12.72 -16.42
CA GLY A 188 -9.24 14.17 -16.35
C GLY A 188 -10.49 14.79 -15.70
N GLU A 189 -11.44 13.99 -15.25
CA GLU A 189 -12.64 14.43 -14.54
C GLU A 189 -12.30 14.67 -13.05
N ARG A 190 -11.81 15.86 -12.75
CA ARG A 190 -11.36 16.20 -11.38
C ARG A 190 -12.48 16.87 -10.59
N ASN A 191 -13.49 16.12 -10.21
CA ASN A 191 -14.51 16.61 -9.30
C ASN A 191 -13.94 16.71 -7.87
N GLY A 192 -13.51 17.90 -7.48
CA GLY A 192 -12.91 18.14 -6.17
C GLY A 192 -13.81 17.75 -4.99
N TYR A 193 -15.12 17.87 -5.12
CA TYR A 193 -16.08 17.46 -4.08
C TYR A 193 -16.06 15.94 -3.86
N GLU A 194 -16.12 15.17 -4.93
CA GLU A 194 -16.11 13.70 -4.85
C GLU A 194 -14.77 13.18 -4.33
N LEU A 195 -13.64 13.76 -4.76
CA LEU A 195 -12.32 13.42 -4.24
C LEU A 195 -12.19 13.72 -2.75
N VAL A 196 -12.74 14.84 -2.27
CA VAL A 196 -12.74 15.16 -0.82
C VAL A 196 -13.60 14.18 -0.04
N ARG A 197 -14.78 13.87 -0.55
CA ARG A 197 -15.69 12.90 0.06
C ARG A 197 -15.04 11.53 0.13
N TRP A 198 -14.39 11.12 -0.94
CA TRP A 198 -13.66 9.86 -1.00
C TRP A 198 -12.47 9.84 -0.03
N ALA A 199 -11.63 10.86 0.00
CA ALA A 199 -10.49 10.96 0.91
C ALA A 199 -10.87 10.75 2.39
N LYS A 200 -12.06 11.23 2.77
CA LYS A 200 -12.60 11.03 4.14
C LYS A 200 -13.10 9.61 4.40
N SER A 201 -13.41 8.84 3.37
CA SER A 201 -13.95 7.48 3.48
C SER A 201 -12.94 6.36 3.19
N MET A 202 -11.69 6.69 2.81
CA MET A 202 -10.66 5.68 2.48
C MET A 202 -10.43 4.65 3.58
N ASN A 203 -10.40 5.06 4.85
CA ASN A 203 -10.23 4.13 5.97
C ASN A 203 -11.38 3.12 6.10
N VAL A 204 -12.57 3.45 5.60
CA VAL A 204 -13.73 2.52 5.63
C VAL A 204 -13.57 1.43 4.58
N CYS A 205 -12.79 1.69 3.52
CA CYS A 205 -12.45 0.72 2.47
C CYS A 205 -11.19 -0.09 2.80
N SER A 206 -10.59 0.13 3.97
CA SER A 206 -9.39 -0.60 4.37
C SER A 206 -9.69 -2.10 4.48
N LEU A 207 -8.81 -2.89 3.87
CA LEU A 207 -8.81 -4.33 4.05
C LEU A 207 -8.33 -4.65 5.46
N ARG A 208 -8.97 -5.64 6.08
CA ARG A 208 -8.55 -6.18 7.37
C ARG A 208 -8.13 -7.63 7.18
N GLN A 209 -7.22 -8.10 7.99
CA GLN A 209 -6.72 -9.46 7.91
C GLN A 209 -6.80 -10.17 9.26
N ARG A 210 -7.00 -11.48 9.20
CA ARG A 210 -6.95 -12.38 10.34
C ARG A 210 -6.07 -13.58 9.98
N LEU A 211 -5.11 -13.88 10.85
CA LEU A 211 -4.22 -15.04 10.73
C LEU A 211 -4.67 -16.16 11.68
N TYR A 212 -4.51 -17.39 11.26
CA TYR A 212 -4.82 -18.59 12.05
C TYR A 212 -3.66 -19.59 11.96
#